data_b17b1f6062f8c357a1a6ded0c150e209
#
_entry.id   b17b1f6062f8c357a1a6ded0c150e209
#
_cell.length_a   1.000
_cell.length_b   1.000
_cell.length_c   1.000
_cell.angle_alpha   90.00
_cell.angle_beta   90.00
_cell.angle_gamma   90.00
#
_symmetry.space_group_name_H-M   'P 1'
#
loop_
_entity.id
_entity.type
_entity.pdbx_description
1 polymer ?
#
loop_
_entity_poly.entity_id
_entity_poly.type
_entity_poly.pdbx_seq_one_letter_code
_entity_poly.pdbx_strand_id
1 'polypeptide(L)'
;EALLVAVQRGIIDERTDILLEAGLKPAIIDLDLFALMNATRLTNDLSSMGVTALIDLGDSFTHINIIQDGTMGYTRDIPVGGDYCTKMLMSKFKVPFNQTLAIKRGNFSSDIDEEEVVKIISQAYKKVLEEVQKSFEYFGTLSGSKVDRVLLCGGGSMIRGLDGFFADYLDVPVEILNPMQGVKINPKNFDNSLIDEMGGLSTVALGLATRRFDYT
;
A
#
# COMPACT_ATOMS: atom_id res chain seq x y z
N GLU A 1 17.29 -0.92 22.08
CA GLU A 1 16.11 -0.08 21.72
C GLU A 1 14.86 -0.93 21.68
N ALA A 2 13.72 -0.37 22.08
CA ALA A 2 12.43 -1.04 22.00
C ALA A 2 11.43 -0.10 21.33
N LEU A 3 10.60 -0.62 20.41
CA LEU A 3 9.50 0.11 19.81
C LEU A 3 8.27 0.00 20.70
N LEU A 4 7.76 1.13 21.17
CA LEU A 4 6.51 1.21 21.89
C LEU A 4 5.37 1.57 20.93
N VAL A 5 4.33 0.75 20.92
CA VAL A 5 3.09 1.00 20.19
C VAL A 5 1.95 1.18 21.17
N ALA A 6 1.18 2.25 21.01
CA ALA A 6 0.01 2.52 21.82
C ALA A 6 -1.18 2.89 20.92
N VAL A 7 -2.34 2.28 21.20
CA VAL A 7 -3.58 2.51 20.47
C VAL A 7 -4.72 2.73 21.47
N GLN A 8 -5.70 3.55 21.10
CA GLN A 8 -6.89 3.75 21.94
C GLN A 8 -7.69 2.44 22.03
N ARG A 9 -8.02 2.02 23.27
CA ARG A 9 -8.73 0.77 23.54
C ARG A 9 -10.05 0.66 22.75
N GLY A 10 -10.80 1.75 22.63
CA GLY A 10 -12.07 1.75 21.89
C GLY A 10 -11.94 1.31 20.43
N ILE A 11 -10.82 1.65 19.75
CA ILE A 11 -10.55 1.19 18.39
C ILE A 11 -10.37 -0.33 18.33
N ILE A 12 -9.69 -0.89 19.33
CA ILE A 12 -9.48 -2.34 19.44
C ILE A 12 -10.81 -3.05 19.72
N ASP A 13 -11.58 -2.53 20.69
CA ASP A 13 -12.85 -3.11 21.09
C ASP A 13 -13.83 -3.12 19.89
N GLU A 14 -13.98 -2.01 19.15
CA GLU A 14 -14.82 -1.93 17.96
C GLU A 14 -14.45 -2.97 16.89
N ARG A 15 -13.16 -3.12 16.59
CA ARG A 15 -12.69 -4.10 15.61
C ARG A 15 -12.92 -5.54 16.07
N THR A 16 -12.71 -5.79 17.34
CA THR A 16 -12.92 -7.10 17.98
C THR A 16 -14.40 -7.48 17.93
N ASP A 17 -15.29 -6.55 18.27
CA ASP A 17 -16.74 -6.78 18.29
C ASP A 17 -17.27 -7.11 16.89
N ILE A 18 -16.83 -6.41 15.84
CA ILE A 18 -17.20 -6.72 14.44
C ILE A 18 -16.81 -8.16 14.08
N LEU A 19 -15.62 -8.61 14.45
CA LEU A 19 -15.17 -9.97 14.16
C LEU A 19 -15.98 -11.02 14.95
N LEU A 20 -16.26 -10.75 16.23
CA LEU A 20 -17.08 -11.63 17.05
C LEU A 20 -18.52 -11.73 16.55
N GLU A 21 -19.14 -10.62 16.14
CA GLU A 21 -20.47 -10.60 15.51
C GLU A 21 -20.50 -11.41 14.20
N ALA A 22 -19.42 -11.38 13.43
CA ALA A 22 -19.24 -12.22 12.24
C ALA A 22 -18.96 -13.69 12.54
N GLY A 23 -18.93 -14.10 13.82
CA GLY A 23 -18.64 -15.47 14.25
C GLY A 23 -17.15 -15.84 14.18
N LEU A 24 -16.27 -14.86 14.03
CA LEU A 24 -14.81 -15.05 14.00
C LEU A 24 -14.23 -14.80 15.38
N LYS A 25 -13.17 -15.53 15.72
CA LYS A 25 -12.42 -15.34 16.98
C LYS A 25 -11.12 -14.62 16.67
N PRO A 26 -10.97 -13.33 17.01
CA PRO A 26 -9.71 -12.61 16.81
C PRO A 26 -8.64 -13.23 17.72
N ALA A 27 -7.51 -13.58 17.11
CA ALA A 27 -6.42 -14.25 17.81
C ALA A 27 -5.24 -13.30 18.04
N ILE A 28 -4.94 -12.44 17.07
CA ILE A 28 -3.85 -11.47 17.12
C ILE A 28 -4.38 -10.14 16.62
N ILE A 29 -3.99 -9.06 17.28
CA ILE A 29 -4.17 -7.68 16.81
C ILE A 29 -2.78 -7.18 16.44
N ASP A 30 -2.65 -6.64 15.24
CA ASP A 30 -1.38 -6.16 14.70
C ASP A 30 -1.55 -4.77 14.08
N LEU A 31 -0.45 -4.16 13.65
CA LEU A 31 -0.43 -2.92 12.92
C LEU A 31 -0.22 -3.19 11.43
N ASP A 32 -0.86 -2.39 10.58
CA ASP A 32 -0.72 -2.49 9.12
C ASP A 32 0.74 -2.41 8.68
N LEU A 33 1.54 -1.55 9.31
CA LEU A 33 2.97 -1.44 9.02
C LEU A 33 3.78 -2.73 9.27
N PHE A 34 3.46 -3.49 10.32
CA PHE A 34 4.09 -4.79 10.58
C PHE A 34 3.56 -5.86 9.61
N ALA A 35 2.27 -5.81 9.31
CA ALA A 35 1.67 -6.67 8.31
C ALA A 35 2.31 -6.46 6.93
N LEU A 36 2.54 -5.21 6.51
CA LEU A 36 3.25 -4.87 5.28
C LEU A 36 4.66 -5.47 5.23
N MET A 37 5.44 -5.33 6.31
CA MET A 37 6.77 -5.95 6.40
C MET A 37 6.70 -7.47 6.30
N ASN A 38 5.74 -8.10 6.99
CA ASN A 38 5.57 -9.55 6.96
C ASN A 38 5.18 -10.04 5.55
N ALA A 39 4.28 -9.34 4.87
CA ALA A 39 3.91 -9.64 3.50
C ALA A 39 5.09 -9.51 2.54
N THR A 40 5.89 -8.45 2.70
CA THR A 40 7.08 -8.23 1.86
C THR A 40 8.08 -9.38 1.99
N ARG A 41 8.24 -9.94 3.20
CA ARG A 41 9.12 -11.11 3.44
C ARG A 41 8.70 -12.39 2.74
N LEU A 42 7.49 -12.47 2.20
CA LEU A 42 7.05 -13.63 1.42
C LEU A 42 7.78 -13.72 0.06
N THR A 43 8.20 -12.59 -0.47
CA THR A 43 8.81 -12.50 -1.81
C THR A 43 10.20 -11.85 -1.81
N ASN A 44 10.58 -11.19 -0.72
CA ASN A 44 11.79 -10.38 -0.64
C ASN A 44 12.56 -10.66 0.66
N ASP A 45 13.88 -10.65 0.57
CA ASP A 45 14.74 -10.59 1.75
C ASP A 45 15.05 -9.14 2.10
N LEU A 46 14.31 -8.60 3.05
CA LEU A 46 14.43 -7.20 3.48
C LEU A 46 15.83 -6.82 3.96
N SER A 47 16.63 -7.77 4.43
CA SER A 47 18.00 -7.52 4.92
C SER A 47 18.98 -7.22 3.80
N SER A 48 18.69 -7.70 2.59
CA SER A 48 19.56 -7.55 1.40
C SER A 48 19.11 -6.44 0.44
N MET A 49 17.97 -5.77 0.71
CA MET A 49 17.36 -4.82 -0.22
C MET A 49 17.87 -3.38 -0.09
N GLY A 50 18.85 -3.12 0.80
CA GLY A 50 19.23 -1.74 1.11
C GLY A 50 18.13 -0.96 1.85
N VAL A 51 18.11 0.35 1.69
CA VAL A 51 17.07 1.20 2.28
C VAL A 51 15.84 1.20 1.38
N THR A 52 14.80 0.51 1.82
CA THR A 52 13.58 0.31 1.04
C THR A 52 12.39 1.01 1.68
N ALA A 53 11.67 1.85 0.93
CA ALA A 53 10.40 2.41 1.36
C ALA A 53 9.24 1.53 0.90
N LEU A 54 8.46 0.99 1.84
CA LEU A 54 7.16 0.38 1.58
C LEU A 54 6.11 1.49 1.64
N ILE A 55 5.37 1.69 0.56
CA ILE A 55 4.32 2.71 0.47
C ILE A 55 3.00 2.02 0.17
N ASP A 56 2.09 2.02 1.14
CA ASP A 56 0.73 1.53 0.97
C ASP A 56 -0.19 2.70 0.58
N LEU A 57 -0.63 2.69 -0.66
CA LEU A 57 -1.54 3.67 -1.24
C LEU A 57 -2.99 3.25 -0.98
N GLY A 58 -3.49 3.56 0.21
CA GLY A 58 -4.87 3.30 0.59
C GLY A 58 -5.87 4.29 -0.01
N ASP A 59 -7.13 4.16 0.38
CA ASP A 59 -8.20 5.05 -0.07
C ASP A 59 -8.15 6.41 0.64
N SER A 60 -8.07 6.42 1.95
CA SER A 60 -8.08 7.64 2.78
C SER A 60 -6.71 8.07 3.28
N PHE A 61 -5.79 7.11 3.42
CA PHE A 61 -4.44 7.31 3.92
C PHE A 61 -3.41 6.67 2.98
N THR A 62 -2.21 7.25 3.00
CA THR A 62 -1.00 6.61 2.47
C THR A 62 -0.06 6.35 3.64
N HIS A 63 0.35 5.08 3.82
CA HIS A 63 1.28 4.69 4.86
C HIS A 63 2.67 4.53 4.28
N ILE A 64 3.67 5.14 4.93
CA ILE A 64 5.08 5.02 4.57
C ILE A 64 5.79 4.25 5.68
N ASN A 65 6.56 3.24 5.29
CA ASN A 65 7.41 2.48 6.18
C ASN A 65 8.79 2.33 5.53
N ILE A 66 9.82 3.02 6.04
CA ILE A 66 11.18 2.93 5.53
C ILE A 66 11.93 1.90 6.34
N ILE A 67 12.45 0.90 5.64
CA ILE A 67 13.18 -0.24 6.18
C ILE A 67 14.65 -0.09 5.84
N GLN A 68 15.50 -0.25 6.84
CA GLN A 68 16.93 -0.29 6.69
C GLN A 68 17.48 -1.53 7.42
N ASP A 69 18.35 -2.29 6.76
CA ASP A 69 18.94 -3.53 7.32
C ASP A 69 17.91 -4.53 7.84
N GLY A 70 16.77 -4.66 7.14
CA GLY A 70 15.65 -5.53 7.49
C GLY A 70 14.82 -5.08 8.70
N THR A 71 15.12 -3.91 9.27
CA THR A 71 14.41 -3.34 10.41
C THR A 71 13.70 -2.04 10.03
N MET A 72 12.66 -1.68 10.78
CA MET A 72 11.93 -0.45 10.57
C MET A 72 12.74 0.76 11.08
N GLY A 73 13.10 1.65 10.16
CA GLY A 73 13.84 2.87 10.45
C GLY A 73 12.96 4.11 10.65
N TYR A 74 11.84 4.17 9.89
CA TYR A 74 10.92 5.31 9.95
C TYR A 74 9.54 4.92 9.45
N THR A 75 8.51 5.49 10.05
CA THR A 75 7.13 5.32 9.60
C THR A 75 6.34 6.62 9.69
N ARG A 76 5.42 6.80 8.77
CA ARG A 76 4.53 7.97 8.74
C ARG A 76 3.23 7.66 8.02
N ASP A 77 2.12 8.18 8.57
CA ASP A 77 0.81 8.18 7.95
C ASP A 77 0.52 9.55 7.32
N ILE A 78 0.16 9.55 6.06
CA ILE A 78 -0.27 10.73 5.31
C ILE A 78 -1.79 10.66 5.15
N PRO A 79 -2.57 11.64 5.64
CA PRO A 79 -4.03 11.63 5.54
C PRO A 79 -4.51 12.07 4.15
N VAL A 80 -3.96 11.46 3.12
CA VAL A 80 -4.32 11.61 1.71
C VAL A 80 -4.17 10.25 1.03
N GLY A 81 -5.17 9.85 0.26
CA GLY A 81 -5.19 8.59 -0.47
C GLY A 81 -5.99 8.67 -1.77
N GLY A 82 -6.41 7.51 -2.25
CA GLY A 82 -7.08 7.33 -3.54
C GLY A 82 -8.46 7.97 -3.67
N ASP A 83 -9.15 8.25 -2.55
CA ASP A 83 -10.48 8.88 -2.53
C ASP A 83 -10.45 10.27 -3.19
N TYR A 84 -9.41 11.05 -2.95
CA TYR A 84 -9.27 12.36 -3.58
C TYR A 84 -9.21 12.25 -5.11
N CYS A 85 -8.42 11.34 -5.64
CA CYS A 85 -8.35 11.05 -7.08
C CYS A 85 -9.71 10.55 -7.62
N THR A 86 -10.38 9.67 -6.88
CA THR A 86 -11.71 9.15 -7.23
C THR A 86 -12.71 10.29 -7.38
N LYS A 87 -12.80 11.19 -6.41
CA LYS A 87 -13.69 12.36 -6.43
C LYS A 87 -13.40 13.30 -7.60
N MET A 88 -12.13 13.54 -7.92
CA MET A 88 -11.74 14.35 -9.08
C MET A 88 -12.22 13.74 -10.39
N LEU A 89 -12.00 12.44 -10.61
CA LEU A 89 -12.43 11.73 -11.82
C LEU A 89 -13.96 11.68 -11.92
N MET A 90 -14.67 11.35 -10.85
CA MET A 90 -16.14 11.38 -10.80
C MET A 90 -16.69 12.76 -11.16
N SER A 91 -16.09 13.82 -10.62
CA SER A 91 -16.52 15.19 -10.90
C SER A 91 -16.27 15.61 -12.34
N LYS A 92 -15.11 15.23 -12.90
CA LYS A 92 -14.72 15.60 -14.27
C LYS A 92 -15.55 14.89 -15.32
N PHE A 93 -15.64 13.56 -15.22
CA PHE A 93 -16.28 12.73 -16.26
C PHE A 93 -17.76 12.45 -15.98
N LYS A 94 -18.29 12.90 -14.84
CA LYS A 94 -19.71 12.68 -14.42
C LYS A 94 -20.10 11.20 -14.39
N VAL A 95 -19.16 10.33 -14.02
CA VAL A 95 -19.34 8.88 -13.94
C VAL A 95 -19.52 8.41 -12.49
N PRO A 96 -20.21 7.29 -12.23
CA PRO A 96 -20.36 6.72 -10.92
C PRO A 96 -19.04 6.07 -10.42
N PHE A 97 -19.00 5.79 -9.13
CA PHE A 97 -17.82 5.25 -8.42
C PHE A 97 -17.22 4.00 -9.08
N ASN A 98 -18.06 3.02 -9.46
CA ASN A 98 -17.60 1.77 -10.07
C ASN A 98 -16.90 2.00 -11.44
N GLN A 99 -17.41 2.93 -12.25
CA GLN A 99 -16.74 3.31 -13.51
C GLN A 99 -15.43 4.04 -13.24
N THR A 100 -15.36 4.86 -12.20
CA THR A 100 -14.12 5.56 -11.83
C THR A 100 -13.01 4.58 -11.45
N LEU A 101 -13.33 3.47 -10.79
CA LEU A 101 -12.33 2.43 -10.51
C LEU A 101 -11.81 1.78 -11.79
N ALA A 102 -12.67 1.55 -12.77
CA ALA A 102 -12.25 1.04 -14.09
C ALA A 102 -11.34 2.05 -14.81
N ILE A 103 -11.68 3.35 -14.77
CA ILE A 103 -10.87 4.43 -15.36
C ILE A 103 -9.47 4.46 -14.72
N LYS A 104 -9.36 4.38 -13.42
CA LYS A 104 -8.06 4.33 -12.72
C LYS A 104 -7.18 3.17 -13.18
N ARG A 105 -7.78 2.04 -13.54
CA ARG A 105 -7.08 0.84 -14.05
C ARG A 105 -6.79 0.89 -15.55
N GLY A 106 -7.15 1.98 -16.22
CA GLY A 106 -6.99 2.13 -17.67
C GLY A 106 -8.09 1.44 -18.49
N ASN A 107 -9.18 1.03 -17.87
CA ASN A 107 -10.34 0.37 -18.50
C ASN A 107 -11.47 1.38 -18.65
N PHE A 108 -11.52 2.10 -19.78
CA PHE A 108 -12.54 3.09 -20.07
C PHE A 108 -12.91 3.12 -21.55
N SER A 109 -14.09 3.66 -21.85
CA SER A 109 -14.61 3.78 -23.21
C SER A 109 -13.93 4.93 -23.97
N SER A 110 -14.04 4.92 -25.29
CA SER A 110 -13.40 5.88 -26.20
C SER A 110 -13.89 7.32 -26.07
N ASP A 111 -14.96 7.57 -25.31
CA ASP A 111 -15.49 8.89 -24.99
C ASP A 111 -14.77 9.57 -23.82
N ILE A 112 -13.90 8.84 -23.12
CA ILE A 112 -13.07 9.36 -22.03
C ILE A 112 -11.67 9.66 -22.58
N ASP A 113 -11.25 10.90 -22.42
CA ASP A 113 -9.93 11.37 -22.82
C ASP A 113 -8.84 10.85 -21.87
N GLU A 114 -7.96 9.99 -22.39
CA GLU A 114 -6.86 9.38 -21.63
C GLU A 114 -5.87 10.44 -21.11
N GLU A 115 -5.56 11.48 -21.86
CA GLU A 115 -4.63 12.53 -21.43
C GLU A 115 -5.19 13.29 -20.22
N GLU A 116 -6.49 13.55 -20.22
CA GLU A 116 -7.15 14.21 -19.09
C GLU A 116 -7.22 13.29 -17.87
N VAL A 117 -7.38 11.97 -18.04
CA VAL A 117 -7.31 10.98 -16.95
C VAL A 117 -5.92 11.00 -16.32
N VAL A 118 -4.86 10.89 -17.11
CA VAL A 118 -3.46 10.93 -16.64
C VAL A 118 -3.16 12.23 -15.90
N LYS A 119 -3.62 13.36 -16.42
CA LYS A 119 -3.46 14.67 -15.78
C LYS A 119 -4.12 14.73 -14.42
N ILE A 120 -5.35 14.23 -14.30
CA ILE A 120 -6.09 14.21 -13.03
C ILE A 120 -5.39 13.30 -12.01
N ILE A 121 -4.96 12.11 -12.42
CA ILE A 121 -4.23 11.18 -11.57
C ILE A 121 -2.93 11.83 -11.07
N SER A 122 -2.14 12.42 -11.97
CA SER A 122 -0.90 13.10 -11.63
C SER A 122 -1.12 14.26 -10.65
N GLN A 123 -2.15 15.07 -10.85
CA GLN A 123 -2.51 16.15 -9.94
C GLN A 123 -2.92 15.63 -8.55
N ALA A 124 -3.70 14.56 -8.51
CA ALA A 124 -4.18 13.98 -7.26
C ALA A 124 -3.03 13.39 -6.42
N TYR A 125 -2.11 12.69 -7.06
CA TYR A 125 -1.00 12.03 -6.37
C TYR A 125 0.23 12.93 -6.14
N LYS A 126 0.29 14.11 -6.77
CA LYS A 126 1.38 15.06 -6.54
C LYS A 126 1.54 15.43 -5.05
N LYS A 127 0.42 15.65 -4.34
CA LYS A 127 0.46 15.93 -2.91
C LYS A 127 1.00 14.76 -2.09
N VAL A 128 0.65 13.53 -2.46
CA VAL A 128 1.20 12.33 -1.82
C VAL A 128 2.71 12.27 -2.04
N LEU A 129 3.17 12.48 -3.28
CA LEU A 129 4.59 12.48 -3.63
C LEU A 129 5.40 13.55 -2.88
N GLU A 130 4.85 14.76 -2.76
CA GLU A 130 5.49 15.84 -1.97
C GLU A 130 5.68 15.43 -0.49
N GLU A 131 4.70 14.74 0.10
CA GLU A 131 4.80 14.26 1.48
C GLU A 131 5.73 13.03 1.60
N VAL A 132 5.76 12.15 0.60
CA VAL A 132 6.73 11.05 0.51
C VAL A 132 8.16 11.60 0.45
N GLN A 133 8.41 12.58 -0.41
CA GLN A 133 9.72 13.20 -0.55
C GLN A 133 10.19 13.84 0.77
N LYS A 134 9.33 14.59 1.45
CA LYS A 134 9.64 15.13 2.79
C LYS A 134 9.98 14.04 3.80
N SER A 135 9.30 12.89 3.72
CA SER A 135 9.59 11.75 4.59
C SER A 135 10.97 11.15 4.29
N PHE A 136 11.36 11.07 3.02
CA PHE A 136 12.70 10.62 2.63
C PHE A 136 13.80 11.60 3.09
N GLU A 137 13.58 12.89 2.92
CA GLU A 137 14.50 13.93 3.41
C GLU A 137 14.67 13.89 4.93
N TYR A 138 13.55 13.73 5.65
CA TYR A 138 13.58 13.61 7.12
C TYR A 138 14.31 12.35 7.57
N PHE A 139 14.01 11.20 6.97
CA PHE A 139 14.72 9.95 7.23
C PHE A 139 16.22 10.09 6.96
N GLY A 140 16.60 10.71 5.83
CA GLY A 140 17.99 10.99 5.49
C GLY A 140 18.73 11.84 6.52
N THR A 141 18.02 12.82 7.11
CA THR A 141 18.57 13.64 8.18
C THR A 141 18.81 12.85 9.48
N LEU A 142 17.91 11.90 9.79
CA LEU A 142 18.00 11.08 11.00
C LEU A 142 19.05 9.97 10.90
N SER A 143 19.06 9.26 9.77
CA SER A 143 19.84 8.02 9.58
C SER A 143 21.19 8.25 8.87
N GLY A 144 21.34 9.37 8.17
CA GLY A 144 22.46 9.60 7.24
C GLY A 144 22.38 8.77 5.94
N SER A 145 21.30 8.04 5.73
CA SER A 145 21.09 7.15 4.58
C SER A 145 20.03 7.70 3.62
N LYS A 146 20.06 7.27 2.38
CA LYS A 146 19.02 7.60 1.39
C LYS A 146 18.18 6.37 1.08
N VAL A 147 16.94 6.59 0.65
CA VAL A 147 16.08 5.52 0.13
C VAL A 147 16.62 5.07 -1.22
N ASP A 148 16.85 3.76 -1.38
CA ASP A 148 17.39 3.17 -2.61
C ASP A 148 16.28 2.73 -3.57
N ARG A 149 15.11 2.38 -3.06
CA ARG A 149 13.95 1.90 -3.84
C ARG A 149 12.64 2.07 -3.10
N VAL A 150 11.56 1.98 -3.86
CA VAL A 150 10.19 1.99 -3.34
C VAL A 150 9.46 0.71 -3.76
N LEU A 151 8.73 0.11 -2.84
CA LEU A 151 7.73 -0.90 -3.11
C LEU A 151 6.34 -0.30 -2.85
N LEU A 152 5.52 -0.23 -3.91
CA LEU A 152 4.14 0.25 -3.83
C LEU A 152 3.19 -0.92 -3.59
N CYS A 153 2.23 -0.74 -2.69
CA CYS A 153 1.11 -1.65 -2.49
C CYS A 153 -0.18 -0.88 -2.20
N GLY A 154 -1.23 -1.58 -1.80
CA GLY A 154 -2.56 -1.02 -1.62
C GLY A 154 -3.33 -0.81 -2.92
N GLY A 155 -4.57 -0.36 -2.81
CA GLY A 155 -5.46 -0.15 -3.96
C GLY A 155 -4.95 0.87 -4.97
N GLY A 156 -4.19 1.86 -4.51
CA GLY A 156 -3.58 2.88 -5.37
C GLY A 156 -2.47 2.33 -6.28
N SER A 157 -1.77 1.28 -5.87
CA SER A 157 -0.73 0.65 -6.70
C SER A 157 -1.26 0.02 -7.99
N MET A 158 -2.56 -0.22 -8.06
CA MET A 158 -3.24 -0.77 -9.24
C MET A 158 -3.60 0.29 -10.30
N ILE A 159 -3.31 1.56 -10.03
CA ILE A 159 -3.54 2.65 -10.99
C ILE A 159 -2.49 2.55 -12.09
N ARG A 160 -2.96 2.44 -13.33
CA ARG A 160 -2.09 2.27 -14.48
C ARG A 160 -1.07 3.40 -14.62
N GLY A 161 0.22 3.07 -14.65
CA GLY A 161 1.33 4.01 -14.84
C GLY A 161 1.68 4.85 -13.60
N LEU A 162 1.06 4.60 -12.45
CA LEU A 162 1.36 5.35 -11.23
C LEU A 162 2.75 5.03 -10.69
N ASP A 163 3.19 3.79 -10.82
CA ASP A 163 4.54 3.33 -10.49
C ASP A 163 5.62 4.12 -11.26
N GLY A 164 5.47 4.27 -12.57
CA GLY A 164 6.34 5.09 -13.39
C GLY A 164 6.33 6.57 -12.97
N PHE A 165 5.15 7.13 -12.69
CA PHE A 165 5.03 8.51 -12.21
C PHE A 165 5.73 8.72 -10.85
N PHE A 166 5.65 7.75 -9.95
CA PHE A 166 6.38 7.78 -8.68
C PHE A 166 7.90 7.68 -8.91
N ALA A 167 8.35 6.79 -9.79
CA ALA A 167 9.77 6.62 -10.11
C ALA A 167 10.38 7.91 -10.69
N ASP A 168 9.70 8.53 -11.63
CA ASP A 168 10.16 9.79 -12.26
C ASP A 168 10.24 10.95 -11.26
N TYR A 169 9.27 11.02 -10.32
CA TYR A 169 9.22 12.11 -9.35
C TYR A 169 10.25 11.94 -8.21
N LEU A 170 10.42 10.72 -7.72
CA LEU A 170 11.27 10.42 -6.55
C LEU A 170 12.74 10.15 -6.94
N ASP A 171 13.02 9.95 -8.22
CA ASP A 171 14.34 9.58 -8.76
C ASP A 171 14.92 8.32 -8.13
N VAL A 172 14.07 7.33 -7.89
CA VAL A 172 14.44 6.00 -7.38
C VAL A 172 13.61 4.91 -8.07
N PRO A 173 14.12 3.67 -8.19
CA PRO A 173 13.34 2.55 -8.69
C PRO A 173 12.05 2.34 -7.86
N VAL A 174 10.92 2.16 -8.55
CA VAL A 174 9.62 1.88 -7.95
C VAL A 174 9.05 0.60 -8.54
N GLU A 175 8.69 -0.34 -7.68
CA GLU A 175 8.12 -1.63 -8.06
C GLU A 175 6.79 -1.85 -7.33
N ILE A 176 5.86 -2.54 -7.98
CA ILE A 176 4.60 -2.94 -7.33
C ILE A 176 4.85 -4.21 -6.54
N LEU A 177 4.59 -4.16 -5.23
CA LEU A 177 4.70 -5.32 -4.36
C LEU A 177 3.53 -6.28 -4.61
N ASN A 178 3.84 -7.51 -5.02
CA ASN A 178 2.87 -8.58 -5.15
C ASN A 178 3.24 -9.77 -4.24
N PRO A 179 2.81 -9.78 -2.98
CA PRO A 179 3.14 -10.85 -2.03
C PRO A 179 2.48 -12.20 -2.37
N MET A 180 1.44 -12.21 -3.25
CA MET A 180 0.82 -13.45 -3.71
C MET A 180 1.78 -14.37 -4.45
N GLN A 181 2.86 -13.82 -5.05
CA GLN A 181 3.91 -14.61 -5.70
C GLN A 181 4.65 -15.54 -4.73
N GLY A 182 4.69 -15.19 -3.44
CA GLY A 182 5.28 -16.03 -2.38
C GLY A 182 4.31 -17.07 -1.80
N VAL A 183 3.06 -17.13 -2.26
CA VAL A 183 2.01 -18.00 -1.73
C VAL A 183 1.77 -19.18 -2.67
N LYS A 184 1.73 -20.41 -2.11
CA LYS A 184 1.34 -21.60 -2.89
C LYS A 184 -0.17 -21.59 -3.08
N ILE A 185 -0.61 -21.35 -4.30
CA ILE A 185 -2.02 -21.29 -4.67
C ILE A 185 -2.40 -22.55 -5.46
N ASN A 186 -3.55 -23.15 -5.12
CA ASN A 186 -4.09 -24.27 -5.91
C ASN A 186 -4.83 -23.70 -7.13
N PRO A 187 -4.33 -23.87 -8.37
CA PRO A 187 -4.93 -23.29 -9.57
C PRO A 187 -6.31 -23.85 -9.90
N LYS A 188 -6.74 -24.93 -9.25
CA LYS A 188 -8.10 -25.49 -9.41
C LYS A 188 -9.16 -24.67 -8.68
N ASN A 189 -8.77 -23.89 -7.68
CA ASN A 189 -9.69 -23.18 -6.80
C ASN A 189 -9.75 -21.67 -7.10
N PHE A 190 -8.77 -21.15 -7.84
CA PHE A 190 -8.62 -19.71 -8.07
C PHE A 190 -8.23 -19.43 -9.51
N ASP A 191 -8.76 -18.36 -10.07
CA ASP A 191 -8.32 -17.81 -11.36
C ASP A 191 -7.02 -17.03 -11.18
N ASN A 192 -6.04 -17.30 -12.04
CA ASN A 192 -4.74 -16.60 -12.00
C ASN A 192 -4.89 -15.10 -12.23
N SER A 193 -5.84 -14.67 -13.06
CA SER A 193 -6.11 -13.26 -13.29
C SER A 193 -6.58 -12.54 -12.02
N LEU A 194 -7.42 -13.21 -11.22
CA LEU A 194 -7.87 -12.67 -9.93
C LEU A 194 -6.72 -12.55 -8.92
N ILE A 195 -5.79 -13.52 -8.94
CA ILE A 195 -4.62 -13.52 -8.07
C ILE A 195 -3.70 -12.33 -8.38
N ASP A 196 -3.44 -12.09 -9.66
CA ASP A 196 -2.62 -10.95 -10.11
C ASP A 196 -3.30 -9.62 -9.77
N GLU A 197 -4.62 -9.51 -9.96
CA GLU A 197 -5.38 -8.33 -9.57
C GLU A 197 -5.39 -8.07 -8.06
N MET A 198 -5.35 -9.12 -7.25
CA MET A 198 -5.37 -9.00 -5.78
C MET A 198 -3.99 -8.71 -5.18
N GLY A 199 -2.90 -8.81 -5.94
CA GLY A 199 -1.53 -8.77 -5.45
C GLY A 199 -1.24 -7.61 -4.50
N GLY A 200 -1.26 -6.38 -5.00
CA GLY A 200 -1.00 -5.19 -4.18
C GLY A 200 -2.09 -4.93 -3.13
N LEU A 201 -3.35 -5.25 -3.46
CA LEU A 201 -4.50 -5.01 -2.58
C LEU A 201 -4.51 -5.92 -1.34
N SER A 202 -4.01 -7.16 -1.47
CA SER A 202 -4.03 -8.16 -0.40
C SER A 202 -2.86 -8.07 0.58
N THR A 203 -1.95 -7.11 0.41
CA THR A 203 -0.68 -7.05 1.14
C THR A 203 -0.86 -7.08 2.65
N VAL A 204 -1.70 -6.21 3.22
CA VAL A 204 -1.96 -6.19 4.67
C VAL A 204 -2.61 -7.49 5.13
N ALA A 205 -3.62 -7.99 4.41
CA ALA A 205 -4.32 -9.22 4.77
C ALA A 205 -3.39 -10.44 4.77
N LEU A 206 -2.52 -10.56 3.77
CA LEU A 206 -1.50 -11.63 3.73
C LEU A 206 -0.50 -11.50 4.85
N GLY A 207 -0.02 -10.29 5.13
CA GLY A 207 0.89 -10.05 6.23
C GLY A 207 0.30 -10.43 7.58
N LEU A 208 -0.97 -10.11 7.84
CA LEU A 208 -1.70 -10.56 9.03
C LEU A 208 -1.83 -12.07 9.08
N ALA A 209 -2.10 -12.73 7.94
CA ALA A 209 -2.23 -14.18 7.85
C ALA A 209 -0.91 -14.93 8.10
N THR A 210 0.25 -14.29 7.98
CA THR A 210 1.55 -14.89 8.30
C THR A 210 1.88 -14.90 9.78
N ARG A 211 1.12 -14.16 10.60
CA ARG A 211 1.34 -14.12 12.06
C ARG A 211 1.08 -15.49 12.67
N ARG A 212 2.03 -15.92 13.48
CA ARG A 212 1.94 -17.18 14.25
C ARG A 212 2.07 -16.85 15.73
N PHE A 213 1.41 -17.67 16.56
CA PHE A 213 1.71 -17.73 17.98
C PHE A 213 2.99 -18.56 18.14
N ASP A 214 4.09 -17.92 18.47
CA ASP A 214 5.24 -18.64 18.99
C ASP A 214 4.96 -18.93 20.46
N TYR A 215 4.36 -20.08 20.75
CA TYR A 215 4.30 -20.62 22.10
C TYR A 215 5.70 -21.16 22.42
N THR A 216 6.57 -20.32 22.94
CA THR A 216 7.81 -20.74 23.63
C THR A 216 7.61 -20.71 25.12
#